data_5feb27461c0154b83b2e8931cea3c0fb
#
_entry.id   5feb27461c0154b83b2e8931cea3c0fb
#
_cell.length_a   1.000
_cell.length_b   1.000
_cell.length_c   1.000
_cell.angle_alpha   90.00
_cell.angle_beta   90.00
_cell.angle_gamma   90.00
#
_symmetry.space_group_name_H-M   'P 1'
#
loop_
_entity.id
_entity.type
_entity.pdbx_description
1 polymer ?
#
loop_
_entity_poly.entity_id
_entity_poly.type
_entity_poly.pdbx_seq_one_letter_code
_entity_poly.pdbx_strand_id
1 'polypeptide(L)'
;MRLAAVSVIVFATLFGSIARSAEVPPPTVELRIQSVNQLLPTFEYVAGIFNQAEAGKQGVEFLKTLTDDKTGIDGIDPARPFGMSIALTKDVVDSPVIVMLPLADEAAFLDLLRDKLDLDPKKTKDVYEVEVPNVPAPVFFRFTQGYVVATVQNAGNLNDAKFLPVKEFFAVKPQGIADLRVHLDRVPEDVTKVVLAQLELKLQDELAKPMDGETVGQKKLRLWVGERLTEVVPMLLKQGKLLSLTLNADAKSDALTTDVRFSAKDGTALADILAALDGRSGLPLVSDADALNVLALNAKLALPTQARESFEPVLEALLKDFVEQAKESERGFLIVALDAIKPTIQAAELDMSAALVDAADGKSSTVALSMKLVKGLEIEKLLKLFGPFLPSKQGKFTLNADKVDGNVIHKLELNDDRLKTLYGTNAIWLSVRDDRLTLTVEPDGSRIKAILAAKPNAAAAPLTLRATASRLPKYFDSKLDAKLLDVVRTEVFGDGKKATGDTMEVSLTGGKELRLKLTTQGKAVKFLAVLDQESKK
;
A
#
# COMPACT_ATOMS: atom_id res chain seq x y z
N MET A 1 17.68 17.05 16.77
CA MET A 1 16.24 17.06 17.12
C MET A 1 15.51 18.40 16.91
N ARG A 2 16.16 19.47 16.52
CA ARG A 2 15.48 20.73 16.08
C ARG A 2 14.78 20.61 14.69
N LEU A 3 14.83 19.43 14.07
CA LEU A 3 14.37 19.19 12.69
C LEU A 3 12.87 18.85 12.55
N ALA A 4 12.20 18.31 13.56
CA ALA A 4 10.81 17.85 13.42
C ALA A 4 9.78 19.00 13.45
N ALA A 5 9.97 20.01 14.29
CA ALA A 5 9.10 21.20 14.28
C ALA A 5 9.35 22.09 13.05
N VAL A 6 10.56 22.03 12.48
CA VAL A 6 10.98 22.76 11.28
C VAL A 6 10.47 22.06 10.01
N SER A 7 10.29 20.75 10.01
CA SER A 7 9.86 20.01 8.80
C SER A 7 8.47 20.38 8.30
N VAL A 8 7.55 20.80 9.16
CA VAL A 8 6.22 21.29 8.75
C VAL A 8 6.34 22.67 8.08
N ILE A 9 7.34 23.46 8.46
CA ILE A 9 7.56 24.83 7.94
C ILE A 9 8.44 24.80 6.68
N VAL A 10 9.41 23.87 6.58
CA VAL A 10 10.34 23.78 5.44
C VAL A 10 9.65 23.38 4.13
N PHE A 11 8.51 22.68 4.17
CA PHE A 11 7.73 22.41 2.95
C PHE A 11 7.14 23.68 2.30
N ALA A 12 7.02 24.76 3.08
CA ALA A 12 6.44 26.03 2.63
C ALA A 12 7.44 26.96 1.90
N THR A 13 8.75 26.72 1.97
CA THR A 13 9.77 27.68 1.54
C THR A 13 10.23 27.58 0.09
N LEU A 14 9.59 26.74 -0.73
CA LEU A 14 9.96 26.59 -2.14
C LEU A 14 9.28 27.60 -3.10
N PHE A 15 8.45 28.53 -2.59
CA PHE A 15 7.56 29.31 -3.45
C PHE A 15 7.43 30.78 -3.04
N GLY A 16 7.92 31.71 -3.81
CA GLY A 16 7.85 33.16 -3.57
C GLY A 16 7.39 34.03 -4.76
N SER A 17 6.49 34.92 -4.47
CA SER A 17 6.03 36.27 -4.85
C SER A 17 5.28 36.58 -6.17
N ILE A 18 4.17 37.28 -6.13
CA ILE A 18 3.62 38.63 -6.45
C ILE A 18 2.10 38.59 -6.70
N ALA A 19 1.41 39.55 -6.08
CA ALA A 19 -0.05 39.60 -5.91
C ALA A 19 -0.86 40.14 -7.12
N ARG A 20 -2.02 39.52 -7.38
CA ARG A 20 -3.22 40.16 -7.95
C ARG A 20 -4.50 39.57 -7.37
N SER A 21 -5.43 40.44 -6.98
CA SER A 21 -6.73 40.14 -6.41
C SER A 21 -7.59 39.29 -7.35
N ALA A 22 -7.95 38.09 -6.90
CA ALA A 22 -8.99 37.24 -7.48
C ALA A 22 -9.70 36.48 -6.35
N GLU A 23 -10.92 36.03 -6.57
CA GLU A 23 -11.66 35.12 -5.67
C GLU A 23 -10.75 34.08 -5.07
N VAL A 24 -10.98 33.75 -3.79
CA VAL A 24 -10.19 32.72 -3.07
C VAL A 24 -10.19 31.43 -3.87
N PRO A 25 -9.07 31.03 -4.49
CA PRO A 25 -9.04 29.76 -5.17
C PRO A 25 -9.21 28.65 -4.12
N PRO A 26 -10.10 27.68 -4.36
CA PRO A 26 -10.28 26.57 -3.42
C PRO A 26 -8.95 25.83 -3.25
N PRO A 27 -8.61 25.35 -2.03
CA PRO A 27 -7.35 24.67 -1.77
C PRO A 27 -7.13 23.49 -2.71
N THR A 28 -5.92 23.39 -3.25
CA THR A 28 -5.47 22.24 -4.05
C THR A 28 -4.97 21.12 -3.16
N VAL A 29 -4.29 21.48 -2.07
CA VAL A 29 -3.80 20.52 -1.06
C VAL A 29 -4.36 20.92 0.30
N GLU A 30 -4.85 19.94 1.04
CA GLU A 30 -5.40 20.09 2.37
C GLU A 30 -4.83 18.99 3.28
N LEU A 31 -4.17 19.39 4.36
CA LEU A 31 -3.75 18.50 5.43
C LEU A 31 -4.55 18.85 6.68
N ARG A 32 -5.25 17.89 7.25
CA ARG A 32 -5.95 18.01 8.52
C ARG A 32 -5.42 17.00 9.50
N ILE A 33 -5.16 17.43 10.72
CA ILE A 33 -4.74 16.59 11.84
C ILE A 33 -5.79 16.74 12.92
N GLN A 34 -6.16 15.63 13.54
CA GLN A 34 -7.33 15.58 14.40
C GLN A 34 -7.17 16.41 15.66
N SER A 35 -6.06 16.25 16.38
CA SER A 35 -5.71 17.08 17.54
C SER A 35 -4.32 16.71 18.08
N VAL A 36 -3.72 17.58 18.89
CA VAL A 36 -2.47 17.29 19.62
C VAL A 36 -2.67 16.13 20.58
N ASN A 37 -3.81 16.10 21.29
CA ASN A 37 -4.16 15.03 22.24
C ASN A 37 -4.21 13.63 21.62
N GLN A 38 -4.45 13.53 20.32
CA GLN A 38 -4.44 12.25 19.62
C GLN A 38 -3.12 11.98 18.92
N LEU A 39 -2.46 13.02 18.43
CA LEU A 39 -1.18 12.87 17.73
C LEU A 39 -0.08 12.36 18.65
N LEU A 40 0.03 12.88 19.87
CA LEU A 40 1.11 12.53 20.80
C LEU A 40 1.10 11.05 21.22
N PRO A 41 -0.01 10.47 21.71
CA PRO A 41 -0.07 9.05 22.04
C PRO A 41 0.18 8.16 20.81
N THR A 42 -0.24 8.62 19.64
CA THR A 42 0.03 7.92 18.37
C THR A 42 1.51 7.90 18.06
N PHE A 43 2.18 9.03 18.21
CA PHE A 43 3.63 9.13 17.98
C PHE A 43 4.41 8.20 18.93
N GLU A 44 4.07 8.20 20.22
CA GLU A 44 4.66 7.28 21.22
C GLU A 44 4.43 5.81 20.83
N TYR A 45 3.21 5.47 20.44
CA TYR A 45 2.85 4.12 20.03
C TYR A 45 3.65 3.68 18.80
N VAL A 46 3.70 4.50 17.74
CA VAL A 46 4.45 4.19 16.51
C VAL A 46 5.95 4.10 16.80
N ALA A 47 6.52 5.02 17.58
CA ALA A 47 7.92 4.97 17.97
C ALA A 47 8.24 3.68 18.78
N GLY A 48 7.31 3.24 19.63
CA GLY A 48 7.42 1.99 20.38
C GLY A 48 7.44 0.75 19.50
N ILE A 49 6.69 0.75 18.40
CA ILE A 49 6.70 -0.34 17.41
C ILE A 49 8.09 -0.51 16.80
N PHE A 50 8.77 0.58 16.46
CA PHE A 50 10.09 0.56 15.82
C PHE A 50 11.27 0.46 16.82
N ASN A 51 11.02 0.05 18.06
CA ASN A 51 12.02 0.02 19.13
C ASN A 51 12.72 1.37 19.38
N GLN A 52 12.06 2.47 19.02
CA GLN A 52 12.50 3.85 19.25
C GLN A 52 11.67 4.52 20.36
N ALA A 53 11.25 3.74 21.37
CA ALA A 53 10.44 4.25 22.47
C ALA A 53 11.08 5.44 23.18
N GLU A 54 12.40 5.45 23.31
CA GLU A 54 13.14 6.59 23.87
C GLU A 54 13.04 7.84 22.98
N ALA A 55 13.10 7.71 21.67
CA ALA A 55 12.89 8.82 20.74
C ALA A 55 11.44 9.34 20.80
N GLY A 56 10.48 8.42 20.96
CA GLY A 56 9.08 8.77 21.21
C GLY A 56 8.91 9.59 22.50
N LYS A 57 9.46 9.10 23.62
CA LYS A 57 9.45 9.81 24.91
C LYS A 57 10.17 11.16 24.84
N GLN A 58 11.36 11.20 24.22
CA GLN A 58 12.11 12.45 24.05
C GLN A 58 11.33 13.49 23.22
N GLY A 59 10.58 13.06 22.20
CA GLY A 59 9.68 13.94 21.43
C GLY A 59 8.56 14.52 22.30
N VAL A 60 7.94 13.70 23.13
CA VAL A 60 6.90 14.13 24.08
C VAL A 60 7.50 15.00 25.19
N GLU A 61 8.66 14.63 25.75
CA GLU A 61 9.37 15.44 26.73
C GLU A 61 9.80 16.80 26.16
N PHE A 62 10.27 16.84 24.91
CA PHE A 62 10.54 18.11 24.24
C PHE A 62 9.30 19.00 24.19
N LEU A 63 8.13 18.44 23.84
CA LEU A 63 6.88 19.20 23.86
C LEU A 63 6.50 19.65 25.27
N LYS A 64 6.74 18.82 26.30
CA LYS A 64 6.55 19.23 27.70
C LYS A 64 7.44 20.41 28.12
N THR A 65 8.68 20.48 27.61
CA THR A 65 9.54 21.64 27.87
C THR A 65 9.00 22.94 27.29
N LEU A 66 8.14 22.85 26.25
CA LEU A 66 7.43 24.00 25.70
C LEU A 66 6.15 24.35 26.48
N THR A 67 5.75 23.55 27.47
CA THR A 67 4.42 23.61 28.11
C THR A 67 4.45 23.63 29.62
N ASP A 68 5.58 23.94 30.27
CA ASP A 68 5.74 23.96 31.73
C ASP A 68 5.04 22.77 32.43
N ASP A 69 5.35 21.54 32.01
CA ASP A 69 4.80 20.25 32.49
C ASP A 69 3.29 20.01 32.25
N LYS A 70 2.62 20.84 31.48
CA LYS A 70 1.25 20.58 31.04
C LYS A 70 1.23 19.64 29.83
N THR A 71 0.12 18.95 29.64
CA THR A 71 -0.13 18.20 28.39
C THR A 71 -0.59 19.15 27.29
N GLY A 72 0.30 19.50 26.35
CA GLY A 72 -0.06 20.37 25.24
C GLY A 72 1.07 21.35 24.85
N ILE A 73 0.73 22.40 24.17
CA ILE A 73 1.62 23.52 23.80
C ILE A 73 0.96 24.79 24.33
N ASP A 74 1.67 25.60 25.12
CA ASP A 74 1.13 26.81 25.71
C ASP A 74 0.45 27.71 24.69
N GLY A 75 -0.75 28.18 25.02
CA GLY A 75 -1.59 28.95 24.09
C GLY A 75 -2.32 28.18 23.00
N ILE A 76 -2.00 26.89 22.78
CA ILE A 76 -2.66 26.04 21.79
C ILE A 76 -3.74 25.19 22.47
N ASP A 77 -4.91 25.06 21.84
CA ASP A 77 -5.97 24.14 22.30
C ASP A 77 -5.66 22.70 21.81
N PRO A 78 -5.24 21.79 22.70
CA PRO A 78 -4.78 20.47 22.30
C PRO A 78 -5.92 19.52 21.87
N ALA A 79 -7.18 19.91 22.07
CA ALA A 79 -8.34 19.07 21.75
C ALA A 79 -8.92 19.36 20.36
N ARG A 80 -8.60 20.51 19.78
CA ARG A 80 -9.14 20.93 18.48
C ARG A 80 -8.24 20.52 17.32
N PRO A 81 -8.81 20.37 16.10
CA PRO A 81 -8.03 20.03 14.91
C PRO A 81 -7.13 21.18 14.47
N PHE A 82 -6.02 20.84 13.82
CA PHE A 82 -5.14 21.78 13.14
C PHE A 82 -4.84 21.29 11.72
N GLY A 83 -4.31 22.17 10.90
CA GLY A 83 -4.07 21.78 9.52
C GLY A 83 -3.38 22.84 8.68
N MET A 84 -3.23 22.49 7.41
CA MET A 84 -2.59 23.32 6.41
C MET A 84 -3.38 23.21 5.09
N SER A 85 -3.46 24.33 4.38
CA SER A 85 -3.98 24.35 3.00
C SER A 85 -3.01 25.07 2.07
N ILE A 86 -2.94 24.58 0.82
CA ILE A 86 -2.18 25.20 -0.26
C ILE A 86 -3.14 25.39 -1.43
N ALA A 87 -3.26 26.61 -1.94
CA ALA A 87 -3.98 26.90 -3.16
C ALA A 87 -2.94 27.13 -4.28
N LEU A 88 -2.71 26.11 -5.11
CA LEU A 88 -1.75 26.23 -6.21
C LEU A 88 -2.23 27.27 -7.22
N THR A 89 -1.34 28.19 -7.56
CA THR A 89 -1.52 29.18 -8.62
C THR A 89 -0.70 28.79 -9.85
N LYS A 90 -0.89 29.51 -10.96
CA LYS A 90 -0.08 29.29 -12.19
C LYS A 90 1.41 29.48 -11.92
N ASP A 91 1.75 30.44 -11.09
CA ASP A 91 3.07 30.63 -10.54
C ASP A 91 3.12 29.90 -9.19
N VAL A 92 3.71 28.71 -9.20
CA VAL A 92 3.77 27.82 -8.03
C VAL A 92 4.41 28.51 -6.83
N VAL A 93 5.34 29.43 -7.10
CA VAL A 93 6.08 30.21 -6.09
C VAL A 93 5.15 31.18 -5.34
N ASP A 94 4.08 31.65 -5.98
CA ASP A 94 3.08 32.58 -5.40
C ASP A 94 1.89 31.87 -4.74
N SER A 95 1.94 30.54 -4.65
CA SER A 95 0.85 29.77 -4.08
C SER A 95 0.72 30.03 -2.57
N PRO A 96 -0.43 30.53 -2.09
CA PRO A 96 -0.63 30.75 -0.66
C PRO A 96 -0.62 29.43 0.11
N VAL A 97 0.25 29.38 1.10
CA VAL A 97 0.30 28.31 2.11
C VAL A 97 -0.27 28.87 3.40
N ILE A 98 -1.34 28.29 3.90
CA ILE A 98 -2.03 28.71 5.13
C ILE A 98 -1.95 27.58 6.14
N VAL A 99 -1.40 27.89 7.31
CA VAL A 99 -1.37 26.99 8.47
C VAL A 99 -2.39 27.50 9.50
N MET A 100 -3.16 26.58 10.07
CA MET A 100 -4.21 26.87 11.06
C MET A 100 -3.93 26.06 12.31
N LEU A 101 -3.59 26.76 13.43
CA LEU A 101 -3.35 26.15 14.73
C LEU A 101 -4.46 26.60 15.70
N PRO A 102 -5.10 25.66 16.43
CA PRO A 102 -6.17 26.02 17.35
C PRO A 102 -5.63 26.78 18.55
N LEU A 103 -6.22 27.93 18.83
CA LEU A 103 -5.79 28.85 19.87
C LEU A 103 -6.65 28.68 21.13
N ALA A 104 -6.01 28.50 22.28
CA ALA A 104 -6.63 28.52 23.60
C ALA A 104 -6.50 29.89 24.25
N ASP A 105 -5.30 30.53 24.15
CA ASP A 105 -4.99 31.83 24.75
C ASP A 105 -3.94 32.56 23.90
N GLU A 106 -4.26 33.81 23.49
CA GLU A 106 -3.37 34.63 22.65
C GLU A 106 -2.10 35.07 23.39
N ALA A 107 -2.23 35.47 24.66
CA ALA A 107 -1.09 35.95 25.45
C ALA A 107 -0.10 34.82 25.70
N ALA A 108 -0.60 33.64 26.13
CA ALA A 108 0.22 32.46 26.35
C ALA A 108 0.92 31.98 25.04
N PHE A 109 0.25 32.09 23.89
CA PHE A 109 0.89 31.78 22.61
C PHE A 109 2.01 32.77 22.24
N LEU A 110 1.82 34.06 22.49
CA LEU A 110 2.87 35.07 22.25
C LEU A 110 4.05 34.91 23.21
N ASP A 111 3.79 34.55 24.48
CA ASP A 111 4.82 34.28 25.46
C ASP A 111 5.59 32.99 25.13
N LEU A 112 4.90 31.94 24.61
CA LEU A 112 5.57 30.75 24.05
C LEU A 112 6.56 31.13 22.95
N LEU A 113 6.17 32.01 22.02
CA LEU A 113 7.05 32.43 20.94
C LEU A 113 8.29 33.16 21.48
N ARG A 114 8.11 34.11 22.43
CA ARG A 114 9.19 34.91 22.98
C ARG A 114 10.08 34.13 23.95
N ASP A 115 9.47 33.51 24.94
CA ASP A 115 10.21 33.00 26.10
C ASP A 115 10.78 31.58 25.87
N LYS A 116 10.10 30.77 25.06
CA LYS A 116 10.51 29.37 24.82
C LYS A 116 11.16 29.16 23.47
N LEU A 117 10.74 29.91 22.43
CA LEU A 117 11.25 29.75 21.07
C LEU A 117 12.25 30.83 20.66
N ASP A 118 12.47 31.85 21.50
CA ASP A 118 13.34 33.02 21.23
C ASP A 118 12.97 33.71 19.90
N LEU A 119 11.67 33.91 19.70
CA LEU A 119 11.11 34.60 18.54
C LEU A 119 10.45 35.90 18.98
N ASP A 120 10.74 37.01 18.28
CA ASP A 120 10.18 38.34 18.61
C ASP A 120 9.09 38.75 17.59
N PRO A 121 7.79 38.44 17.86
CA PRO A 121 6.71 38.78 16.97
C PRO A 121 6.43 40.30 16.99
N LYS A 122 6.58 40.96 15.84
CA LYS A 122 6.31 42.38 15.63
C LYS A 122 4.90 42.58 15.09
N LYS A 123 4.07 43.32 15.84
CA LYS A 123 2.68 43.58 15.45
C LYS A 123 2.55 44.77 14.56
N THR A 124 1.90 44.60 13.40
CA THR A 124 1.48 45.67 12.51
C THR A 124 -0.02 45.53 12.24
N LYS A 125 -0.85 46.42 12.82
CA LYS A 125 -2.33 46.31 12.83
C LYS A 125 -2.78 45.01 13.52
N ASP A 126 -3.37 44.07 12.78
CA ASP A 126 -3.88 42.78 13.23
C ASP A 126 -2.98 41.59 12.82
N VAL A 127 -1.88 41.88 12.14
CA VAL A 127 -0.91 40.86 11.69
C VAL A 127 0.38 40.98 12.50
N TYR A 128 0.90 39.82 12.89
CA TYR A 128 2.22 39.68 13.49
C TYR A 128 3.19 39.14 12.43
N GLU A 129 4.42 39.65 12.46
CA GLU A 129 5.55 39.19 11.65
C GLU A 129 6.61 38.62 12.57
N VAL A 130 7.16 37.45 12.22
CA VAL A 130 8.22 36.80 12.98
C VAL A 130 9.25 36.21 12.02
N GLU A 131 10.53 36.40 12.34
CA GLU A 131 11.64 35.74 11.66
C GLU A 131 11.94 34.42 12.36
N VAL A 132 11.80 33.30 11.65
CA VAL A 132 12.07 31.96 12.18
C VAL A 132 13.43 31.50 11.70
N PRO A 133 14.36 31.09 12.59
CA PRO A 133 15.68 30.60 12.20
C PRO A 133 15.61 29.48 11.15
N ASN A 134 16.42 29.56 10.10
CA ASN A 134 16.46 28.63 8.97
C ASN A 134 15.21 28.62 8.07
N VAL A 135 14.28 29.53 8.23
CA VAL A 135 13.20 29.79 7.28
C VAL A 135 13.63 31.02 6.44
N PRO A 136 13.77 30.88 5.11
CA PRO A 136 14.34 31.95 4.26
C PRO A 136 13.41 33.14 4.07
N ALA A 137 12.21 33.14 4.63
CA ALA A 137 11.23 34.21 4.49
C ALA A 137 10.50 34.42 5.83
N PRO A 138 10.04 35.67 6.10
CA PRO A 138 9.27 35.96 7.31
C PRO A 138 7.96 35.16 7.33
N VAL A 139 7.55 34.78 8.54
CA VAL A 139 6.26 34.16 8.82
C VAL A 139 5.32 35.25 9.32
N PHE A 140 4.15 35.33 8.72
CA PHE A 140 3.09 36.25 9.13
C PHE A 140 1.96 35.45 9.77
N PHE A 141 1.39 35.95 10.84
CA PHE A 141 0.22 35.31 11.45
C PHE A 141 -0.75 36.33 12.04
N ARG A 142 -1.99 35.91 12.21
CA ARG A 142 -3.01 36.65 12.94
C ARG A 142 -3.92 35.72 13.72
N PHE A 143 -4.62 36.25 14.68
CA PHE A 143 -5.63 35.52 15.45
C PHE A 143 -7.01 35.75 14.83
N THR A 144 -7.71 34.67 14.51
CA THR A 144 -9.07 34.73 13.98
C THR A 144 -9.85 33.45 14.30
N GLN A 145 -11.13 33.59 14.67
CA GLN A 145 -12.05 32.48 14.93
C GLN A 145 -11.51 31.44 15.93
N GLY A 146 -10.68 31.87 16.90
CA GLY A 146 -10.03 30.99 17.87
C GLY A 146 -8.92 30.11 17.26
N TYR A 147 -8.24 30.62 16.25
CA TYR A 147 -7.07 30.01 15.62
C TYR A 147 -5.96 31.04 15.40
N VAL A 148 -4.73 30.57 15.42
CA VAL A 148 -3.60 31.22 14.77
C VAL A 148 -3.65 30.82 13.31
N VAL A 149 -3.83 31.78 12.41
CA VAL A 149 -3.73 31.57 10.97
C VAL A 149 -2.43 32.18 10.51
N ALA A 150 -1.53 31.34 9.98
CA ALA A 150 -0.19 31.74 9.59
C ALA A 150 0.07 31.47 8.11
N THR A 151 0.97 32.28 7.52
CA THR A 151 1.47 32.14 6.15
C THR A 151 2.95 32.52 6.12
N VAL A 152 3.62 32.17 5.04
CA VAL A 152 5.01 32.60 4.77
C VAL A 152 5.05 33.62 3.64
N GLN A 153 6.05 34.49 3.65
CA GLN A 153 6.44 35.47 2.60
C GLN A 153 5.50 36.66 2.40
N ASN A 154 4.18 36.45 2.40
CA ASN A 154 3.23 37.52 2.03
C ASN A 154 2.08 37.62 3.03
N ALA A 155 2.13 38.64 3.89
CA ALA A 155 1.06 38.95 4.85
C ALA A 155 -0.32 39.13 4.19
N GLY A 156 -0.35 39.54 2.93
CA GLY A 156 -1.59 39.71 2.16
C GLY A 156 -2.36 38.38 1.94
N ASN A 157 -1.75 37.22 2.14
CA ASN A 157 -2.43 35.93 2.08
C ASN A 157 -3.34 35.70 3.29
N LEU A 158 -3.16 36.44 4.38
CA LEU A 158 -4.00 36.40 5.58
C LEU A 158 -5.31 37.19 5.43
N ASN A 159 -5.56 37.82 4.30
CA ASN A 159 -6.85 38.45 4.05
C ASN A 159 -7.94 37.39 3.96
N ASP A 160 -9.07 37.58 4.67
CA ASP A 160 -10.20 36.62 4.72
C ASP A 160 -10.76 36.26 3.32
N ALA A 161 -10.58 37.14 2.34
CA ALA A 161 -10.96 36.86 0.96
C ALA A 161 -9.96 35.93 0.21
N LYS A 162 -8.85 35.54 0.82
CA LYS A 162 -7.78 34.78 0.15
C LYS A 162 -7.56 33.36 0.68
N PHE A 163 -8.22 32.95 1.74
CA PHE A 163 -8.15 31.59 2.24
C PHE A 163 -9.51 31.11 2.75
N LEU A 164 -9.72 29.80 2.72
CA LEU A 164 -10.95 29.19 3.20
C LEU A 164 -11.15 29.49 4.69
N PRO A 165 -12.29 30.05 5.13
CA PRO A 165 -12.55 30.33 6.53
C PRO A 165 -12.32 29.09 7.40
N VAL A 166 -11.74 29.27 8.58
CA VAL A 166 -11.36 28.17 9.51
C VAL A 166 -12.53 27.22 9.78
N LYS A 167 -13.75 27.77 9.98
CA LYS A 167 -14.96 26.96 10.19
C LYS A 167 -15.31 26.08 9.00
N GLU A 168 -15.11 26.57 7.79
CA GLU A 168 -15.38 25.82 6.55
C GLU A 168 -14.28 24.79 6.32
N PHE A 169 -13.01 25.14 6.55
CA PHE A 169 -11.91 24.21 6.43
C PHE A 169 -12.09 23.00 7.35
N PHE A 170 -12.48 23.18 8.59
CA PHE A 170 -12.71 22.11 9.56
C PHE A 170 -14.16 21.60 9.63
N ALA A 171 -15.08 22.07 8.77
CA ALA A 171 -16.41 21.49 8.63
C ALA A 171 -16.34 20.02 8.19
N VAL A 172 -15.35 19.67 7.38
CA VAL A 172 -15.01 18.29 7.06
C VAL A 172 -14.04 17.78 8.13
N LYS A 173 -14.54 16.91 9.01
CA LYS A 173 -13.72 16.28 10.05
C LYS A 173 -12.65 15.37 9.43
N PRO A 174 -11.42 15.33 9.98
CA PRO A 174 -10.44 14.33 9.61
C PRO A 174 -11.00 12.92 9.80
N GLN A 175 -10.79 12.04 8.83
CA GLN A 175 -11.26 10.66 8.90
C GLN A 175 -10.35 9.74 9.73
N GLY A 176 -9.16 10.23 10.08
CA GLY A 176 -8.16 9.56 10.90
C GLY A 176 -7.37 10.59 11.69
N ILE A 177 -6.24 10.18 12.24
CA ILE A 177 -5.32 11.09 12.95
C ILE A 177 -4.78 12.15 12.01
N ALA A 178 -4.45 11.77 10.76
CA ALA A 178 -4.07 12.66 9.69
C ALA A 178 -4.84 12.34 8.40
N ASP A 179 -5.30 13.37 7.72
CA ASP A 179 -6.08 13.31 6.47
C ASP A 179 -5.47 14.32 5.48
N LEU A 180 -4.78 13.79 4.45
CA LEU A 180 -4.20 14.57 3.35
C LEU A 180 -5.12 14.42 2.13
N ARG A 181 -5.48 15.55 1.51
CA ARG A 181 -6.28 15.60 0.29
C ARG A 181 -5.58 16.43 -0.77
N VAL A 182 -5.48 15.88 -1.98
CA VAL A 182 -4.96 16.56 -3.15
C VAL A 182 -6.06 16.61 -4.21
N HIS A 183 -6.60 17.78 -4.44
CA HIS A 183 -7.64 18.04 -5.45
C HIS A 183 -6.98 18.22 -6.82
N LEU A 184 -6.87 17.13 -7.58
CA LEU A 184 -6.22 17.11 -8.88
C LEU A 184 -6.97 17.97 -9.92
N ASP A 185 -8.29 18.08 -9.77
CA ASP A 185 -9.15 18.91 -10.60
C ASP A 185 -8.96 20.42 -10.39
N ARG A 186 -8.23 20.82 -9.34
CA ARG A 186 -7.89 22.21 -8.99
C ARG A 186 -6.44 22.57 -9.29
N VAL A 187 -5.62 21.61 -9.75
CA VAL A 187 -4.23 21.88 -10.15
C VAL A 187 -4.24 22.73 -11.43
N PRO A 188 -3.56 23.88 -11.47
CA PRO A 188 -3.46 24.69 -12.66
C PRO A 188 -2.86 23.92 -13.84
N GLU A 189 -3.37 24.15 -15.04
CA GLU A 189 -2.92 23.41 -16.24
C GLU A 189 -1.42 23.61 -16.50
N ASP A 190 -0.90 24.81 -16.26
CA ASP A 190 0.52 25.11 -16.46
C ASP A 190 1.42 24.31 -15.49
N VAL A 191 0.98 24.16 -14.24
CA VAL A 191 1.65 23.30 -13.25
C VAL A 191 1.62 21.85 -13.71
N THR A 192 0.46 21.38 -14.17
CA THR A 192 0.30 20.01 -14.68
C THR A 192 1.24 19.76 -15.86
N LYS A 193 1.40 20.69 -16.79
CA LYS A 193 2.31 20.59 -17.94
C LYS A 193 3.78 20.47 -17.48
N VAL A 194 4.20 21.28 -16.52
CA VAL A 194 5.58 21.26 -15.99
C VAL A 194 5.86 19.90 -15.30
N VAL A 195 4.93 19.45 -14.46
CA VAL A 195 5.07 18.16 -13.76
C VAL A 195 5.16 17.00 -14.77
N LEU A 196 4.31 17.00 -15.79
CA LEU A 196 4.31 15.97 -16.82
C LEU A 196 5.61 15.99 -17.63
N ALA A 197 6.10 17.14 -18.04
CA ALA A 197 7.35 17.26 -18.78
C ALA A 197 8.57 16.76 -17.97
N GLN A 198 8.64 17.09 -16.68
CA GLN A 198 9.71 16.60 -15.79
C GLN A 198 9.64 15.08 -15.58
N LEU A 199 8.43 14.54 -15.42
CA LEU A 199 8.23 13.11 -15.25
C LEU A 199 8.59 12.34 -16.51
N GLU A 200 8.18 12.83 -17.68
CA GLU A 200 8.51 12.23 -18.97
C GLU A 200 10.02 12.17 -19.19
N LEU A 201 10.74 13.28 -18.93
CA LEU A 201 12.21 13.29 -19.01
C LEU A 201 12.86 12.26 -18.09
N LYS A 202 12.43 12.19 -16.82
CA LYS A 202 12.97 11.21 -15.87
C LYS A 202 12.67 9.77 -16.29
N LEU A 203 11.46 9.53 -16.78
CA LEU A 203 11.05 8.20 -17.22
C LEU A 203 11.83 7.76 -18.47
N GLN A 204 12.03 8.65 -19.43
CA GLN A 204 12.86 8.39 -20.60
C GLN A 204 14.32 8.07 -20.21
N ASP A 205 14.91 8.83 -19.29
CA ASP A 205 16.25 8.58 -18.78
C ASP A 205 16.37 7.20 -18.12
N GLU A 206 15.40 6.81 -17.29
CA GLU A 206 15.42 5.50 -16.63
C GLU A 206 15.17 4.34 -17.62
N LEU A 207 14.29 4.53 -18.58
CA LEU A 207 14.01 3.53 -19.62
C LEU A 207 15.18 3.35 -20.60
N ALA A 208 15.98 4.39 -20.82
CA ALA A 208 17.15 4.32 -21.69
C ALA A 208 18.31 3.51 -21.07
N LYS A 209 18.36 3.39 -19.75
CA LYS A 209 19.42 2.65 -19.05
C LYS A 209 19.27 1.15 -19.26
N PRO A 210 20.24 0.46 -19.89
CA PRO A 210 20.21 -1.00 -19.96
C PRO A 210 20.43 -1.58 -18.56
N MET A 211 19.77 -2.70 -18.27
CA MET A 211 20.02 -3.48 -17.05
C MET A 211 21.03 -4.59 -17.39
N ASP A 212 22.08 -4.74 -16.59
CA ASP A 212 23.08 -5.78 -16.80
C ASP A 212 22.43 -7.18 -16.74
N GLY A 213 22.68 -8.00 -17.77
CA GLY A 213 22.11 -9.34 -17.86
C GLY A 213 20.63 -9.39 -18.26
N GLU A 214 20.04 -8.29 -18.71
CA GLU A 214 18.64 -8.22 -19.12
C GLU A 214 18.40 -9.07 -20.38
N THR A 215 17.42 -9.98 -20.32
CA THR A 215 17.01 -10.75 -21.49
C THR A 215 16.15 -9.93 -22.44
N VAL A 216 15.91 -10.45 -23.65
CA VAL A 216 15.05 -9.78 -24.65
C VAL A 216 13.63 -9.56 -24.13
N GLY A 217 13.05 -10.56 -23.46
CA GLY A 217 11.71 -10.47 -22.88
C GLY A 217 11.66 -9.48 -21.71
N GLN A 218 12.65 -9.48 -20.83
CA GLN A 218 12.75 -8.52 -19.74
C GLN A 218 12.87 -7.09 -20.26
N LYS A 219 13.68 -6.86 -21.29
CA LYS A 219 13.79 -5.56 -21.95
C LYS A 219 12.45 -5.11 -22.53
N LYS A 220 11.76 -5.99 -23.24
CA LYS A 220 10.43 -5.68 -23.80
C LYS A 220 9.42 -5.36 -22.68
N LEU A 221 9.44 -6.11 -21.58
CA LEU A 221 8.58 -5.84 -20.42
C LEU A 221 8.85 -4.47 -19.83
N ARG A 222 10.11 -4.13 -19.58
CA ARG A 222 10.51 -2.82 -19.05
C ARG A 222 10.04 -1.67 -19.94
N LEU A 223 10.26 -1.79 -21.25
CA LEU A 223 9.82 -0.77 -22.22
C LEU A 223 8.30 -0.66 -22.26
N TRP A 224 7.58 -1.78 -22.26
CA TRP A 224 6.12 -1.79 -22.23
C TRP A 224 5.55 -1.14 -20.97
N VAL A 225 6.12 -1.44 -19.79
CA VAL A 225 5.74 -0.79 -18.52
C VAL A 225 5.99 0.72 -18.61
N GLY A 226 7.12 1.13 -19.15
CA GLY A 226 7.43 2.53 -19.37
C GLY A 226 6.43 3.26 -20.28
N GLU A 227 6.10 2.67 -21.40
CA GLU A 227 5.07 3.20 -22.31
C GLU A 227 3.71 3.34 -21.60
N ARG A 228 3.30 2.34 -20.84
CA ARG A 228 2.05 2.43 -20.06
C ARG A 228 2.11 3.52 -19.00
N LEU A 229 3.22 3.73 -18.33
CA LEU A 229 3.38 4.83 -17.38
C LEU A 229 3.28 6.20 -18.07
N THR A 230 3.83 6.37 -19.28
CA THR A 230 3.69 7.63 -20.05
C THR A 230 2.25 7.92 -20.48
N GLU A 231 1.39 6.93 -20.57
CA GLU A 231 -0.04 7.09 -20.87
C GLU A 231 -0.87 7.29 -19.59
N VAL A 232 -0.63 6.45 -18.58
CA VAL A 232 -1.45 6.41 -17.35
C VAL A 232 -1.22 7.64 -16.49
N VAL A 233 0.01 8.13 -16.34
CA VAL A 233 0.28 9.27 -15.46
C VAL A 233 -0.37 10.58 -15.95
N PRO A 234 -0.28 10.96 -17.24
CA PRO A 234 -1.06 12.09 -17.75
C PRO A 234 -2.57 11.93 -17.56
N MET A 235 -3.09 10.71 -17.74
CA MET A 235 -4.50 10.41 -17.53
C MET A 235 -4.89 10.60 -16.05
N LEU A 236 -4.09 10.11 -15.10
CA LEU A 236 -4.31 10.32 -13.66
C LEU A 236 -4.34 11.80 -13.29
N LEU A 237 -3.39 12.60 -13.80
CA LEU A 237 -3.30 14.03 -13.49
C LEU A 237 -4.41 14.85 -14.15
N LYS A 238 -4.78 14.55 -15.41
CA LYS A 238 -5.80 15.32 -16.16
C LYS A 238 -7.22 14.90 -15.83
N GLN A 239 -7.47 13.61 -15.63
CA GLN A 239 -8.79 13.05 -15.40
C GLN A 239 -9.07 12.72 -13.93
N GLY A 240 -8.05 12.75 -13.08
CA GLY A 240 -8.19 12.62 -11.64
C GLY A 240 -8.97 13.81 -11.04
N LYS A 241 -9.75 13.53 -9.99
CA LYS A 241 -10.50 14.52 -9.23
C LYS A 241 -9.88 14.73 -7.85
N LEU A 242 -9.75 13.66 -7.08
CA LEU A 242 -9.28 13.73 -5.70
C LEU A 242 -8.40 12.52 -5.39
N LEU A 243 -7.24 12.78 -4.81
CA LEU A 243 -6.42 11.80 -4.11
C LEU A 243 -6.50 12.10 -2.61
N SER A 244 -6.87 11.13 -1.80
CA SER A 244 -6.82 11.26 -0.34
C SER A 244 -6.00 10.16 0.30
N LEU A 245 -5.28 10.53 1.35
CA LEU A 245 -4.50 9.63 2.21
C LEU A 245 -4.93 9.86 3.64
N THR A 246 -5.50 8.83 4.25
CA THR A 246 -5.88 8.85 5.67
C THR A 246 -4.98 7.91 6.45
N LEU A 247 -4.36 8.42 7.50
CA LEU A 247 -3.54 7.66 8.44
C LEU A 247 -4.29 7.52 9.76
N ASN A 248 -4.33 6.31 10.28
CA ASN A 248 -4.88 6.03 11.60
C ASN A 248 -3.99 5.04 12.34
N ALA A 249 -3.83 5.27 13.64
CA ALA A 249 -3.15 4.34 14.52
C ALA A 249 -3.92 4.27 15.84
N ASP A 250 -4.24 3.06 16.26
CA ASP A 250 -4.98 2.79 17.48
C ASP A 250 -4.19 1.83 18.36
N ALA A 251 -3.59 2.38 19.40
CA ALA A 251 -2.81 1.61 20.38
C ALA A 251 -3.67 0.58 21.13
N LYS A 252 -5.00 0.79 21.25
CA LYS A 252 -5.88 -0.14 21.97
C LYS A 252 -6.15 -1.41 21.18
N SER A 253 -6.37 -1.27 19.89
CA SER A 253 -6.56 -2.40 18.96
C SER A 253 -5.24 -2.89 18.33
N ASP A 254 -4.12 -2.27 18.70
CA ASP A 254 -2.79 -2.52 18.09
C ASP A 254 -2.82 -2.43 16.56
N ALA A 255 -3.51 -1.45 16.01
CA ALA A 255 -3.75 -1.34 14.57
C ALA A 255 -3.20 -0.04 13.97
N LEU A 256 -2.49 -0.19 12.87
CA LEU A 256 -2.09 0.88 11.95
C LEU A 256 -2.89 0.73 10.67
N THR A 257 -3.55 1.79 10.23
CA THR A 257 -4.32 1.79 8.98
C THR A 257 -3.90 2.94 8.09
N THR A 258 -3.57 2.62 6.84
CA THR A 258 -3.38 3.58 5.75
C THR A 258 -4.50 3.34 4.73
N ASP A 259 -5.26 4.37 4.44
CA ASP A 259 -6.38 4.33 3.48
C ASP A 259 -6.12 5.38 2.38
N VAL A 260 -5.78 4.91 1.19
CA VAL A 260 -5.54 5.74 0.00
C VAL A 260 -6.76 5.62 -0.89
N ARG A 261 -7.37 6.75 -1.25
CA ARG A 261 -8.51 6.80 -2.16
C ARG A 261 -8.20 7.72 -3.32
N PHE A 262 -8.58 7.30 -4.49
CA PHE A 262 -8.44 8.05 -5.71
C PHE A 262 -9.75 8.04 -6.48
N SER A 263 -10.29 9.21 -6.80
CA SER A 263 -11.47 9.37 -7.64
C SER A 263 -11.14 10.10 -8.94
N ALA A 264 -11.84 9.75 -10.00
CA ALA A 264 -11.76 10.40 -11.29
C ALA A 264 -12.88 11.44 -11.48
N LYS A 265 -12.71 12.31 -12.47
CA LYS A 265 -13.78 13.18 -12.97
C LYS A 265 -14.85 12.35 -13.67
N ASP A 266 -16.11 12.66 -13.43
CA ASP A 266 -17.23 11.91 -14.01
C ASP A 266 -17.19 11.97 -15.55
N GLY A 267 -17.56 10.85 -16.20
CA GLY A 267 -17.61 10.73 -17.66
C GLY A 267 -16.25 10.67 -18.35
N THR A 268 -15.19 10.37 -17.63
CA THR A 268 -13.83 10.19 -18.20
C THR A 268 -13.47 8.72 -18.37
N ALA A 269 -12.54 8.43 -19.28
CA ALA A 269 -12.02 7.07 -19.47
C ALA A 269 -11.42 6.49 -18.16
N LEU A 270 -10.82 7.34 -17.33
CA LEU A 270 -10.31 6.92 -16.02
C LEU A 270 -11.44 6.48 -15.08
N ALA A 271 -12.59 7.16 -15.09
CA ALA A 271 -13.75 6.74 -14.29
C ALA A 271 -14.27 5.38 -14.72
N ASP A 272 -14.29 5.10 -16.04
CA ASP A 272 -14.68 3.79 -16.57
C ASP A 272 -13.69 2.69 -16.17
N ILE A 273 -12.39 2.98 -16.20
CA ILE A 273 -11.35 2.04 -15.73
C ILE A 273 -11.54 1.73 -14.24
N LEU A 274 -11.77 2.75 -13.40
CA LEU A 274 -12.00 2.54 -11.96
C LEU A 274 -13.26 1.71 -11.70
N ALA A 275 -14.34 1.96 -12.46
CA ALA A 275 -15.57 1.19 -12.37
C ALA A 275 -15.36 -0.29 -12.78
N ALA A 276 -14.53 -0.54 -13.80
CA ALA A 276 -14.20 -1.89 -14.24
C ALA A 276 -13.39 -2.70 -13.20
N LEU A 277 -12.67 -2.01 -12.30
CA LEU A 277 -11.95 -2.65 -11.19
C LEU A 277 -12.86 -3.13 -10.04
N ASP A 278 -14.17 -2.95 -10.11
CA ASP A 278 -15.14 -3.51 -9.12
C ASP A 278 -15.54 -4.96 -9.44
N GLY A 279 -14.74 -5.66 -10.25
CA GLY A 279 -14.97 -7.05 -10.62
C GLY A 279 -14.91 -7.99 -9.42
N ARG A 280 -15.86 -8.95 -9.34
CA ARG A 280 -15.90 -9.96 -8.29
C ARG A 280 -15.36 -11.29 -8.81
N SER A 281 -14.62 -12.01 -7.95
CA SER A 281 -14.13 -13.34 -8.30
C SER A 281 -15.29 -14.33 -8.52
N GLY A 282 -15.17 -15.15 -9.57
CA GLY A 282 -16.04 -16.30 -9.81
C GLY A 282 -15.60 -17.57 -9.07
N LEU A 283 -14.56 -17.49 -8.26
CA LEU A 283 -13.95 -18.63 -7.58
C LEU A 283 -14.39 -18.73 -6.11
N PRO A 284 -14.41 -19.94 -5.54
CA PRO A 284 -14.56 -20.10 -4.09
C PRO A 284 -13.32 -19.56 -3.37
N LEU A 285 -13.49 -19.04 -2.17
CA LEU A 285 -12.37 -18.77 -1.28
C LEU A 285 -11.74 -20.09 -0.85
N VAL A 286 -10.42 -20.18 -0.95
CA VAL A 286 -9.66 -21.33 -0.48
C VAL A 286 -9.14 -21.18 0.95
N SER A 287 -9.30 -19.99 1.56
CA SER A 287 -8.99 -19.70 2.96
C SER A 287 -10.27 -19.57 3.78
N ASP A 288 -10.31 -20.20 4.93
CA ASP A 288 -11.36 -20.00 5.93
C ASP A 288 -11.06 -18.74 6.77
N ALA A 289 -12.09 -18.01 7.18
CA ALA A 289 -11.93 -16.80 7.97
C ALA A 289 -11.19 -17.03 9.30
N ASP A 290 -11.42 -18.19 9.92
CA ASP A 290 -10.83 -18.60 11.21
C ASP A 290 -9.57 -19.47 11.07
N ALA A 291 -9.11 -19.72 9.83
CA ALA A 291 -7.94 -20.54 9.60
C ALA A 291 -6.66 -19.84 10.08
N LEU A 292 -5.69 -20.64 10.48
CA LEU A 292 -4.34 -20.20 10.83
C LEU A 292 -3.58 -19.79 9.56
N ASN A 293 -4.10 -18.78 8.84
CA ASN A 293 -3.52 -18.32 7.58
C ASN A 293 -2.13 -17.77 7.81
N VAL A 294 -1.15 -18.33 7.10
CA VAL A 294 0.18 -17.75 6.95
C VAL A 294 0.11 -16.65 5.88
N LEU A 295 -0.54 -17.00 4.76
CA LEU A 295 -0.79 -16.13 3.64
C LEU A 295 -2.15 -16.49 3.02
N ALA A 296 -2.96 -15.49 2.69
CA ALA A 296 -4.17 -15.66 1.89
C ALA A 296 -4.23 -14.55 0.84
N LEU A 297 -4.44 -14.93 -0.40
CA LEU A 297 -4.53 -14.02 -1.55
C LEU A 297 -5.83 -14.30 -2.31
N ASN A 298 -6.60 -13.27 -2.58
CA ASN A 298 -7.67 -13.31 -3.57
C ASN A 298 -7.43 -12.17 -4.54
N ALA A 299 -7.47 -12.45 -5.83
CA ALA A 299 -7.23 -11.46 -6.87
C ALA A 299 -8.19 -11.67 -8.04
N LYS A 300 -8.86 -10.59 -8.45
CA LYS A 300 -9.65 -10.50 -9.68
C LYS A 300 -9.24 -9.23 -10.41
N LEU A 301 -8.28 -9.35 -11.30
CA LEU A 301 -7.72 -8.24 -12.06
C LEU A 301 -7.76 -8.58 -13.55
N ALA A 302 -8.10 -7.62 -14.39
CA ALA A 302 -8.05 -7.78 -15.82
C ALA A 302 -7.39 -6.56 -16.48
N LEU A 303 -6.52 -6.80 -17.44
CA LEU A 303 -5.97 -5.72 -18.25
C LEU A 303 -7.05 -5.22 -19.23
N PRO A 304 -7.15 -3.90 -19.45
CA PRO A 304 -7.94 -3.34 -20.53
C PRO A 304 -7.53 -3.94 -21.90
N THR A 305 -8.48 -4.07 -22.83
CA THR A 305 -8.25 -4.73 -24.13
C THR A 305 -7.03 -4.17 -24.86
N GLN A 306 -6.89 -2.85 -24.93
CA GLN A 306 -5.74 -2.20 -25.58
C GLN A 306 -4.40 -2.55 -24.92
N ALA A 307 -4.35 -2.58 -23.57
CA ALA A 307 -3.16 -2.98 -22.85
C ALA A 307 -2.83 -4.46 -23.07
N ARG A 308 -3.85 -5.32 -23.16
CA ARG A 308 -3.70 -6.75 -23.45
C ARG A 308 -3.09 -6.99 -24.84
N GLU A 309 -3.61 -6.35 -25.87
CA GLU A 309 -3.11 -6.48 -27.25
C GLU A 309 -1.63 -6.03 -27.36
N SER A 310 -1.27 -4.93 -26.70
CA SER A 310 0.11 -4.45 -26.67
C SER A 310 1.05 -5.30 -25.81
N PHE A 311 0.53 -6.09 -24.85
CA PHE A 311 1.29 -6.99 -24.00
C PHE A 311 1.65 -8.33 -24.70
N GLU A 312 0.90 -8.75 -25.70
CA GLU A 312 1.11 -10.05 -26.36
C GLU A 312 2.55 -10.25 -26.89
N PRO A 313 3.18 -9.29 -27.62
CA PRO A 313 4.57 -9.44 -28.07
C PRO A 313 5.60 -9.48 -26.91
N VAL A 314 5.27 -8.88 -25.78
CA VAL A 314 6.09 -8.93 -24.56
C VAL A 314 6.02 -10.33 -23.97
N LEU A 315 4.81 -10.85 -23.83
CA LEU A 315 4.57 -12.20 -23.33
C LEU A 315 5.30 -13.24 -24.17
N GLU A 316 5.20 -13.18 -25.50
CA GLU A 316 5.89 -14.12 -26.38
C GLU A 316 7.41 -14.10 -26.19
N ALA A 317 7.99 -12.91 -26.01
CA ALA A 317 9.42 -12.80 -25.74
C ALA A 317 9.81 -13.37 -24.36
N LEU A 318 9.01 -13.14 -23.32
CA LEU A 318 9.24 -13.70 -22.00
C LEU A 318 9.14 -15.24 -22.00
N LEU A 319 8.14 -15.79 -22.67
CA LEU A 319 7.98 -17.24 -22.81
C LEU A 319 9.16 -17.87 -23.57
N LYS A 320 9.64 -17.19 -24.61
CA LYS A 320 10.83 -17.61 -25.35
C LYS A 320 12.08 -17.61 -24.49
N ASP A 321 12.33 -16.52 -23.76
CA ASP A 321 13.45 -16.43 -22.82
C ASP A 321 13.41 -17.56 -21.79
N PHE A 322 12.23 -17.87 -21.26
CA PHE A 322 12.05 -18.94 -20.29
C PHE A 322 12.42 -20.32 -20.86
N VAL A 323 12.00 -20.60 -22.09
CA VAL A 323 12.37 -21.86 -22.79
C VAL A 323 13.87 -21.91 -23.08
N GLU A 324 14.48 -20.81 -23.52
CA GLU A 324 15.90 -20.76 -23.85
C GLU A 324 16.81 -20.96 -22.62
N GLN A 325 16.39 -20.52 -21.44
CA GLN A 325 17.10 -20.71 -20.17
C GLN A 325 16.99 -22.13 -19.60
N ALA A 326 16.01 -22.92 -20.06
CA ALA A 326 15.83 -24.28 -19.62
C ALA A 326 16.87 -25.24 -20.22
N LYS A 327 17.13 -26.36 -19.53
CA LYS A 327 17.98 -27.42 -20.03
C LYS A 327 17.41 -27.97 -21.34
N GLU A 328 18.26 -28.32 -22.28
CA GLU A 328 17.86 -28.84 -23.59
C GLU A 328 16.90 -30.03 -23.50
N SER A 329 17.12 -30.92 -22.53
CA SER A 329 16.25 -32.06 -22.26
C SER A 329 14.84 -31.71 -21.77
N GLU A 330 14.62 -30.48 -21.28
CA GLU A 330 13.35 -30.03 -20.71
C GLU A 330 12.59 -29.13 -21.68
N ARG A 331 13.26 -28.55 -22.69
CA ARG A 331 12.68 -27.56 -23.61
C ARG A 331 11.43 -28.06 -24.33
N GLY A 332 11.47 -29.28 -24.86
CA GLY A 332 10.33 -29.86 -25.56
C GLY A 332 9.06 -29.95 -24.68
N PHE A 333 9.22 -30.40 -23.46
CA PHE A 333 8.11 -30.44 -22.50
C PHE A 333 7.60 -29.03 -22.16
N LEU A 334 8.52 -28.09 -21.89
CA LEU A 334 8.17 -26.71 -21.55
C LEU A 334 7.40 -26.02 -22.67
N ILE A 335 7.78 -26.19 -23.92
CA ILE A 335 7.05 -25.62 -25.07
C ILE A 335 5.60 -26.10 -25.05
N VAL A 336 5.37 -27.39 -24.93
CA VAL A 336 4.02 -27.96 -24.93
C VAL A 336 3.21 -27.52 -23.71
N ALA A 337 3.86 -27.42 -22.54
CA ALA A 337 3.23 -26.94 -21.32
C ALA A 337 2.84 -25.45 -21.41
N LEU A 338 3.73 -24.62 -21.98
CA LEU A 338 3.47 -23.20 -22.20
C LEU A 338 2.36 -22.98 -23.24
N ASP A 339 2.31 -23.76 -24.30
CA ASP A 339 1.23 -23.69 -25.29
C ASP A 339 -0.14 -24.00 -24.67
N ALA A 340 -0.21 -24.93 -23.71
CA ALA A 340 -1.45 -25.26 -23.03
C ALA A 340 -1.93 -24.13 -22.08
N ILE A 341 -1.02 -23.39 -21.44
CA ILE A 341 -1.40 -22.27 -20.55
C ILE A 341 -1.46 -20.92 -21.27
N LYS A 342 -0.89 -20.81 -22.48
CA LYS A 342 -0.87 -19.58 -23.29
C LYS A 342 -2.25 -18.93 -23.42
N PRO A 343 -3.36 -19.64 -23.69
CA PRO A 343 -4.70 -19.02 -23.76
C PRO A 343 -5.12 -18.32 -22.46
N THR A 344 -4.75 -18.89 -21.31
CA THR A 344 -5.03 -18.28 -20.00
C THR A 344 -4.22 -16.99 -19.79
N ILE A 345 -2.95 -17.00 -20.16
CA ILE A 345 -2.09 -15.82 -20.04
C ILE A 345 -2.52 -14.74 -21.04
N GLN A 346 -2.85 -15.10 -22.27
CA GLN A 346 -3.34 -14.17 -23.29
C GLN A 346 -4.69 -13.54 -22.96
N ALA A 347 -5.51 -14.21 -22.14
CA ALA A 347 -6.74 -13.60 -21.62
C ALA A 347 -6.44 -12.37 -20.74
N ALA A 348 -5.22 -12.28 -20.19
CA ALA A 348 -4.74 -11.19 -19.33
C ALA A 348 -5.72 -10.85 -18.21
N GLU A 349 -6.39 -11.89 -17.70
CA GLU A 349 -7.32 -11.86 -16.59
C GLU A 349 -6.77 -12.77 -15.49
N LEU A 350 -6.42 -12.18 -14.35
CA LEU A 350 -6.05 -12.91 -13.15
C LEU A 350 -7.29 -13.03 -12.27
N ASP A 351 -7.85 -14.22 -12.17
CA ASP A 351 -8.88 -14.57 -11.17
C ASP A 351 -8.36 -15.76 -10.39
N MET A 352 -7.93 -15.53 -9.15
CA MET A 352 -7.32 -16.56 -8.31
C MET A 352 -7.64 -16.37 -6.83
N SER A 353 -7.69 -17.50 -6.13
CA SER A 353 -7.73 -17.57 -4.68
C SER A 353 -6.65 -18.55 -4.23
N ALA A 354 -5.74 -18.11 -3.35
CA ALA A 354 -4.65 -18.92 -2.83
C ALA A 354 -4.54 -18.76 -1.31
N ALA A 355 -4.17 -19.84 -0.62
CA ALA A 355 -3.91 -19.79 0.80
C ALA A 355 -2.79 -20.77 1.19
N LEU A 356 -1.99 -20.33 2.14
CA LEU A 356 -1.05 -21.12 2.91
C LEU A 356 -1.55 -21.11 4.36
N VAL A 357 -1.88 -22.27 4.90
CA VAL A 357 -2.53 -22.41 6.20
C VAL A 357 -1.74 -23.37 7.06
N ASP A 358 -1.34 -22.95 8.26
CA ASP A 358 -0.72 -23.86 9.22
C ASP A 358 -1.76 -24.82 9.80
N ALA A 359 -1.37 -26.06 10.02
CA ALA A 359 -2.15 -26.99 10.82
C ALA A 359 -2.23 -26.51 12.28
N ALA A 360 -3.26 -26.97 13.00
CA ALA A 360 -3.48 -26.58 14.39
C ALA A 360 -2.31 -26.95 15.32
N ASP A 361 -1.55 -27.98 14.98
CA ASP A 361 -0.35 -28.42 15.70
C ASP A 361 0.91 -27.60 15.38
N GLY A 362 0.84 -26.70 14.38
CA GLY A 362 1.95 -25.86 13.91
C GLY A 362 3.09 -26.61 13.21
N LYS A 363 2.98 -27.94 13.05
CA LYS A 363 4.07 -28.76 12.48
C LYS A 363 4.02 -28.90 10.98
N SER A 364 2.83 -28.80 10.40
CA SER A 364 2.62 -28.90 8.97
C SER A 364 1.79 -27.73 8.46
N SER A 365 1.74 -27.59 7.15
CA SER A 365 0.97 -26.54 6.48
C SER A 365 0.29 -27.11 5.25
N THR A 366 -0.81 -26.50 4.86
CA THR A 366 -1.54 -26.85 3.64
C THR A 366 -1.48 -25.67 2.69
N VAL A 367 -1.14 -25.93 1.44
CA VAL A 367 -1.32 -24.97 0.34
C VAL A 367 -2.63 -25.27 -0.36
N ALA A 368 -3.39 -24.24 -0.69
CA ALA A 368 -4.55 -24.35 -1.54
C ALA A 368 -4.54 -23.22 -2.59
N LEU A 369 -4.89 -23.57 -3.83
CA LEU A 369 -4.98 -22.65 -4.95
C LEU A 369 -6.21 -22.98 -5.79
N SER A 370 -6.99 -21.98 -6.13
CA SER A 370 -7.99 -22.05 -7.19
C SER A 370 -7.73 -20.90 -8.17
N MET A 371 -7.67 -21.18 -9.46
CA MET A 371 -7.34 -20.19 -10.48
C MET A 371 -8.20 -20.40 -11.72
N LYS A 372 -8.71 -19.30 -12.29
CA LYS A 372 -9.42 -19.33 -13.57
C LYS A 372 -8.48 -19.76 -14.69
N LEU A 373 -8.98 -20.59 -15.58
CA LEU A 373 -8.30 -21.01 -16.79
C LEU A 373 -9.13 -20.65 -18.04
N VAL A 374 -8.45 -20.61 -19.17
CA VAL A 374 -9.04 -20.60 -20.52
C VAL A 374 -8.50 -21.81 -21.26
N LYS A 375 -9.40 -22.69 -21.74
CA LYS A 375 -9.05 -23.98 -22.35
C LYS A 375 -8.26 -24.89 -21.41
N GLY A 376 -8.65 -24.94 -20.16
CA GLY A 376 -7.94 -25.74 -19.14
C GLY A 376 -7.87 -27.23 -19.44
N LEU A 377 -8.80 -27.78 -20.24
CA LEU A 377 -8.76 -29.18 -20.68
C LEU A 377 -7.50 -29.52 -21.49
N GLU A 378 -6.83 -28.55 -22.11
CA GLU A 378 -5.54 -28.79 -22.75
C GLU A 378 -4.46 -29.13 -21.72
N ILE A 379 -4.51 -28.48 -20.54
CA ILE A 379 -3.63 -28.84 -19.40
C ILE A 379 -3.94 -30.24 -18.89
N GLU A 380 -5.23 -30.60 -18.78
CA GLU A 380 -5.62 -31.95 -18.36
C GLU A 380 -5.12 -33.02 -19.34
N LYS A 381 -5.18 -32.75 -20.66
CA LYS A 381 -4.61 -33.65 -21.68
C LYS A 381 -3.11 -33.86 -21.47
N LEU A 382 -2.37 -32.78 -21.17
CA LEU A 382 -0.93 -32.89 -20.88
C LEU A 382 -0.66 -33.74 -19.65
N LEU A 383 -1.42 -33.55 -18.58
CA LEU A 383 -1.30 -34.36 -17.37
C LEU A 383 -1.55 -35.85 -17.64
N LYS A 384 -2.54 -36.16 -18.48
CA LYS A 384 -2.83 -37.53 -18.91
C LYS A 384 -1.74 -38.12 -19.81
N LEU A 385 -1.13 -37.30 -20.66
CA LEU A 385 -0.10 -37.72 -21.59
C LEU A 385 1.25 -37.95 -20.89
N PHE A 386 1.68 -37.00 -20.05
CA PHE A 386 3.02 -37.02 -19.45
C PHE A 386 3.05 -37.61 -18.05
N GLY A 387 1.95 -37.56 -17.30
CA GLY A 387 1.88 -38.08 -15.93
C GLY A 387 2.35 -39.51 -15.78
N PRO A 388 1.94 -40.48 -16.65
CA PRO A 388 2.39 -41.86 -16.58
C PRO A 388 3.91 -42.05 -16.82
N PHE A 389 4.57 -41.08 -17.44
CA PHE A 389 6.01 -41.13 -17.74
C PHE A 389 6.87 -40.41 -16.71
N LEU A 390 6.29 -39.94 -15.61
CA LEU A 390 7.07 -39.38 -14.51
C LEU A 390 8.03 -40.43 -13.99
N PRO A 391 9.36 -40.18 -13.95
CA PRO A 391 10.32 -41.14 -13.45
C PRO A 391 10.02 -41.50 -12.01
N SER A 392 9.99 -42.78 -11.68
CA SER A 392 9.67 -43.31 -10.32
C SER A 392 10.58 -42.73 -9.23
N LYS A 393 11.81 -42.34 -9.59
CA LYS A 393 12.74 -41.65 -8.69
C LYS A 393 12.28 -40.21 -8.34
N GLN A 394 11.48 -39.58 -9.18
CA GLN A 394 10.97 -38.19 -8.97
C GLN A 394 9.61 -38.20 -8.27
N GLY A 395 8.81 -39.25 -8.47
CA GLY A 395 7.51 -39.34 -7.86
C GLY A 395 6.57 -40.34 -8.53
N LYS A 396 5.29 -40.29 -8.16
CA LYS A 396 4.22 -41.11 -8.70
C LYS A 396 3.02 -40.23 -9.05
N PHE A 397 2.54 -40.32 -10.27
CA PHE A 397 1.31 -39.68 -10.72
C PHE A 397 0.16 -40.67 -10.78
N THR A 398 -0.94 -40.38 -10.09
CA THR A 398 -2.15 -41.20 -10.09
C THR A 398 -3.27 -40.43 -10.76
N LEU A 399 -3.62 -40.86 -11.99
CA LEU A 399 -4.76 -40.31 -12.71
C LEU A 399 -6.08 -40.77 -12.08
N ASN A 400 -7.08 -39.86 -12.02
CA ASN A 400 -8.43 -40.16 -11.53
C ASN A 400 -8.38 -40.80 -10.12
N ALA A 401 -7.54 -40.24 -9.26
CA ALA A 401 -7.36 -40.74 -7.89
C ALA A 401 -8.66 -40.63 -7.08
N ASP A 402 -9.51 -39.64 -7.39
CA ASP A 402 -10.79 -39.44 -6.74
C ASP A 402 -11.74 -38.63 -7.63
N LYS A 403 -13.01 -38.44 -7.19
CA LYS A 403 -14.03 -37.67 -7.90
C LYS A 403 -15.01 -37.03 -6.91
N VAL A 404 -15.36 -35.76 -7.08
CA VAL A 404 -16.38 -35.05 -6.29
C VAL A 404 -17.23 -34.15 -7.20
N ASP A 405 -18.55 -34.25 -7.13
CA ASP A 405 -19.50 -33.45 -7.91
C ASP A 405 -19.16 -33.38 -9.42
N GLY A 406 -18.78 -34.54 -9.98
CA GLY A 406 -18.38 -34.64 -11.39
C GLY A 406 -16.94 -34.19 -11.70
N ASN A 407 -16.26 -33.53 -10.78
CA ASN A 407 -14.88 -33.10 -10.94
C ASN A 407 -13.91 -34.25 -10.68
N VAL A 408 -13.03 -34.53 -11.63
CA VAL A 408 -11.96 -35.52 -11.51
C VAL A 408 -10.81 -34.92 -10.71
N ILE A 409 -10.26 -35.70 -9.80
CA ILE A 409 -9.10 -35.32 -8.97
C ILE A 409 -7.94 -36.26 -9.31
N HIS A 410 -6.80 -35.68 -9.61
CA HIS A 410 -5.54 -36.38 -9.81
C HIS A 410 -4.64 -36.21 -8.58
N LYS A 411 -3.72 -37.16 -8.35
CA LYS A 411 -2.75 -37.10 -7.26
C LYS A 411 -1.33 -37.23 -7.80
N LEU A 412 -0.46 -36.32 -7.40
CA LEU A 412 0.96 -36.35 -7.67
C LEU A 412 1.70 -36.49 -6.34
N GLU A 413 2.45 -37.56 -6.15
CA GLU A 413 3.32 -37.77 -4.99
C GLU A 413 4.77 -37.57 -5.43
N LEU A 414 5.41 -36.52 -4.94
CA LEU A 414 6.80 -36.17 -5.29
C LEU A 414 7.75 -36.73 -4.24
N ASN A 415 8.91 -37.23 -4.69
CA ASN A 415 9.99 -37.64 -3.79
C ASN A 415 10.83 -36.41 -3.41
N ASP A 416 10.24 -35.48 -2.63
CA ASP A 416 10.84 -34.23 -2.21
C ASP A 416 10.73 -34.05 -0.69
N ASP A 417 11.87 -34.14 0.00
CA ASP A 417 11.95 -34.01 1.47
C ASP A 417 11.57 -32.61 1.95
N ARG A 418 11.73 -31.57 1.12
CA ARG A 418 11.34 -30.18 1.47
C ARG A 418 9.82 -30.07 1.57
N LEU A 419 9.07 -30.64 0.62
CA LEU A 419 7.60 -30.70 0.69
C LEU A 419 7.15 -31.40 1.95
N LYS A 420 7.75 -32.56 2.27
CA LYS A 420 7.42 -33.33 3.46
C LYS A 420 7.75 -32.54 4.75
N THR A 421 8.85 -31.81 4.77
CA THR A 421 9.25 -31.01 5.93
C THR A 421 8.31 -29.82 6.14
N LEU A 422 7.94 -29.10 5.07
CA LEU A 422 7.11 -27.89 5.16
C LEU A 422 5.62 -28.21 5.33
N TYR A 423 5.13 -29.23 4.62
CA TYR A 423 3.70 -29.52 4.52
C TYR A 423 3.26 -30.81 5.20
N GLY A 424 4.20 -31.57 5.79
CA GLY A 424 3.91 -32.87 6.40
C GLY A 424 3.55 -33.97 5.41
N THR A 425 3.59 -33.66 4.10
CA THR A 425 3.23 -34.56 3.01
C THR A 425 4.00 -34.19 1.74
N ASN A 426 4.11 -35.14 0.84
CA ASN A 426 4.62 -34.98 -0.51
C ASN A 426 3.50 -35.10 -1.57
N ALA A 427 2.24 -35.16 -1.14
CA ALA A 427 1.10 -35.35 -2.01
C ALA A 427 0.53 -33.99 -2.44
N ILE A 428 0.40 -33.82 -3.75
CA ILE A 428 -0.26 -32.70 -4.43
C ILE A 428 -1.52 -33.27 -5.06
N TRP A 429 -2.65 -32.67 -4.73
CA TRP A 429 -3.93 -33.01 -5.32
C TRP A 429 -4.33 -31.91 -6.30
N LEU A 430 -4.82 -32.27 -7.47
CA LEU A 430 -5.19 -31.32 -8.50
C LEU A 430 -6.44 -31.74 -9.25
N SER A 431 -7.26 -30.79 -9.59
CA SER A 431 -8.43 -30.93 -10.46
C SER A 431 -8.40 -29.84 -11.51
N VAL A 432 -8.55 -30.25 -12.77
CA VAL A 432 -8.53 -29.34 -13.92
C VAL A 432 -9.85 -29.41 -14.65
N ARG A 433 -10.45 -28.24 -14.86
CA ARG A 433 -11.65 -28.01 -15.68
C ARG A 433 -11.29 -27.08 -16.81
N ASP A 434 -12.18 -26.93 -17.78
CA ASP A 434 -11.96 -26.01 -18.89
C ASP A 434 -11.78 -24.55 -18.42
N ASP A 435 -12.47 -24.19 -17.34
CA ASP A 435 -12.54 -22.85 -16.77
C ASP A 435 -11.72 -22.67 -15.47
N ARG A 436 -11.14 -23.74 -14.89
CA ARG A 436 -10.52 -23.66 -13.58
C ARG A 436 -9.48 -24.74 -13.30
N LEU A 437 -8.40 -24.35 -12.62
CA LEU A 437 -7.48 -25.21 -11.92
C LEU A 437 -7.73 -25.10 -10.41
N THR A 438 -7.82 -26.23 -9.73
CA THR A 438 -7.76 -26.30 -8.25
C THR A 438 -6.62 -27.22 -7.87
N LEU A 439 -5.77 -26.77 -6.92
CA LEU A 439 -4.60 -27.49 -6.45
C LEU A 439 -4.51 -27.38 -4.92
N THR A 440 -4.16 -28.48 -4.26
CA THR A 440 -3.81 -28.48 -2.83
C THR A 440 -2.58 -29.33 -2.57
N VAL A 441 -1.81 -28.95 -1.54
CA VAL A 441 -0.74 -29.78 -0.98
C VAL A 441 -1.22 -30.22 0.40
N GLU A 442 -1.66 -31.47 0.51
CA GLU A 442 -2.28 -32.03 1.71
C GLU A 442 -2.20 -33.56 1.71
N PRO A 443 -2.31 -34.24 2.88
CA PRO A 443 -2.14 -35.70 2.94
C PRO A 443 -3.27 -36.48 2.26
N ASP A 444 -4.53 -36.10 2.41
CA ASP A 444 -5.70 -36.98 2.19
C ASP A 444 -6.69 -36.46 1.14
N GLY A 445 -6.48 -35.27 0.55
CA GLY A 445 -7.38 -34.70 -0.45
C GLY A 445 -8.71 -34.18 0.09
N SER A 446 -8.87 -34.03 1.40
CA SER A 446 -10.11 -33.52 2.00
C SER A 446 -10.38 -32.07 1.64
N ARG A 447 -9.34 -31.24 1.63
CA ARG A 447 -9.45 -29.80 1.33
C ARG A 447 -9.77 -29.52 -0.13
N ILE A 448 -9.12 -30.23 -1.07
CA ILE A 448 -9.48 -30.05 -2.50
C ILE A 448 -10.95 -30.37 -2.74
N LYS A 449 -11.50 -31.42 -2.11
CA LYS A 449 -12.90 -31.78 -2.20
C LYS A 449 -13.80 -30.68 -1.66
N ALA A 450 -13.44 -30.12 -0.49
CA ALA A 450 -14.18 -29.01 0.11
C ALA A 450 -14.20 -27.77 -0.80
N ILE A 451 -13.06 -27.43 -1.43
CA ILE A 451 -12.96 -26.29 -2.37
C ILE A 451 -13.79 -26.53 -3.63
N LEU A 452 -13.76 -27.75 -4.17
CA LEU A 452 -14.53 -28.10 -5.37
C LEU A 452 -16.05 -28.06 -5.15
N ALA A 453 -16.50 -28.40 -3.95
CA ALA A 453 -17.91 -28.33 -3.53
C ALA A 453 -18.35 -26.91 -3.10
N ALA A 454 -17.41 -25.99 -2.83
CA ALA A 454 -17.72 -24.65 -2.36
C ALA A 454 -18.29 -23.74 -3.46
N LYS A 455 -19.20 -22.85 -3.06
CA LYS A 455 -19.76 -21.83 -3.96
C LYS A 455 -18.79 -20.64 -4.11
N PRO A 456 -18.84 -19.93 -5.25
CA PRO A 456 -18.10 -18.68 -5.43
C PRO A 456 -18.43 -17.66 -4.34
N ASN A 457 -17.41 -16.93 -3.88
CA ASN A 457 -17.59 -15.83 -2.94
C ASN A 457 -17.78 -14.51 -3.66
N ALA A 458 -19.02 -14.11 -3.87
CA ALA A 458 -19.37 -12.86 -4.53
C ALA A 458 -19.02 -11.59 -3.72
N ALA A 459 -18.59 -11.71 -2.47
CA ALA A 459 -18.30 -10.57 -1.59
C ALA A 459 -16.81 -10.21 -1.54
N ALA A 460 -15.91 -10.96 -2.21
CA ALA A 460 -14.48 -10.69 -2.19
C ALA A 460 -14.16 -9.38 -2.95
N ALA A 461 -13.29 -8.55 -2.37
CA ALA A 461 -12.72 -7.40 -3.06
C ALA A 461 -11.87 -7.86 -4.25
N PRO A 462 -11.67 -7.02 -5.30
CA PRO A 462 -10.84 -7.34 -6.45
C PRO A 462 -9.41 -7.80 -6.10
N LEU A 463 -8.85 -7.28 -5.02
CA LEU A 463 -7.60 -7.78 -4.47
C LEU A 463 -7.66 -7.75 -2.94
N THR A 464 -7.38 -8.89 -2.32
CA THR A 464 -7.10 -8.97 -0.88
C THR A 464 -5.87 -9.84 -0.67
N LEU A 465 -4.93 -9.33 0.11
CA LEU A 465 -3.76 -10.06 0.56
C LEU A 465 -3.73 -9.99 2.08
N ARG A 466 -3.76 -11.13 2.76
CA ARG A 466 -3.63 -11.21 4.21
C ARG A 466 -2.42 -12.08 4.55
N ALA A 467 -1.62 -11.62 5.49
CA ALA A 467 -0.43 -12.34 5.94
C ALA A 467 -0.31 -12.31 7.46
N THR A 468 0.29 -13.35 8.02
CA THR A 468 0.64 -13.43 9.44
C THR A 468 2.17 -13.34 9.56
N ALA A 469 2.66 -12.19 10.04
CA ALA A 469 4.08 -11.83 10.00
C ALA A 469 4.98 -12.86 10.67
N SER A 470 4.60 -13.40 11.84
CA SER A 470 5.41 -14.37 12.60
C SER A 470 5.55 -15.75 11.94
N ARG A 471 4.72 -16.03 10.92
CA ARG A 471 4.67 -17.35 10.24
C ARG A 471 5.35 -17.32 8.88
N LEU A 472 5.42 -16.15 8.24
CA LEU A 472 5.98 -15.99 6.90
C LEU A 472 7.44 -16.44 6.76
N PRO A 473 8.38 -16.14 7.69
CA PRO A 473 9.80 -16.34 7.47
C PRO A 473 10.20 -17.78 7.16
N LYS A 474 9.52 -18.76 7.77
CA LYS A 474 9.85 -20.19 7.53
C LYS A 474 9.67 -20.63 6.05
N TYR A 475 8.93 -19.86 5.25
CA TYR A 475 8.65 -20.20 3.84
C TYR A 475 9.50 -19.41 2.85
N PHE A 476 9.95 -18.21 3.20
CA PHE A 476 10.60 -17.31 2.25
C PHE A 476 12.11 -17.21 2.41
N ASP A 477 12.64 -17.53 3.59
CA ASP A 477 14.07 -17.44 3.82
C ASP A 477 14.64 -18.73 4.43
N SER A 478 15.20 -19.58 3.55
CA SER A 478 15.88 -20.81 3.98
C SER A 478 17.20 -20.54 4.74
N LYS A 479 17.66 -19.30 4.80
CA LYS A 479 18.88 -18.89 5.51
C LYS A 479 18.60 -18.37 6.92
N LEU A 480 17.33 -18.07 7.25
CA LEU A 480 16.97 -17.65 8.60
C LEU A 480 17.09 -18.84 9.56
N ASP A 481 17.95 -18.68 10.56
CA ASP A 481 18.09 -19.67 11.62
C ASP A 481 16.80 -19.76 12.44
N ALA A 482 16.32 -20.99 12.67
CA ALA A 482 15.15 -21.24 13.51
C ALA A 482 15.30 -20.65 14.92
N LYS A 483 16.53 -20.63 15.47
CA LYS A 483 16.84 -20.03 16.77
C LYS A 483 16.63 -18.51 16.74
N LEU A 484 17.04 -17.84 15.64
CA LEU A 484 16.82 -16.40 15.47
C LEU A 484 15.32 -16.09 15.46
N LEU A 485 14.52 -16.86 14.74
CA LEU A 485 13.07 -16.69 14.70
C LEU A 485 12.42 -16.88 16.08
N ASP A 486 12.89 -17.84 16.86
CA ASP A 486 12.37 -18.07 18.21
C ASP A 486 12.75 -16.93 19.16
N VAL A 487 13.98 -16.40 19.06
CA VAL A 487 14.40 -15.20 19.83
C VAL A 487 13.50 -14.02 19.51
N VAL A 488 13.32 -13.70 18.23
CA VAL A 488 12.48 -12.55 17.80
C VAL A 488 11.02 -12.76 18.20
N ARG A 489 10.49 -13.99 18.08
CA ARG A 489 9.11 -14.29 18.54
C ARG A 489 8.96 -14.09 20.05
N THR A 490 9.91 -14.58 20.83
CA THR A 490 9.90 -14.41 22.28
C THR A 490 9.95 -12.94 22.68
N GLU A 491 10.80 -12.15 22.03
CA GLU A 491 10.92 -10.71 22.26
C GLU A 491 9.60 -9.97 21.99
N VAL A 492 8.94 -10.28 20.86
CA VAL A 492 7.74 -9.54 20.44
C VAL A 492 6.46 -10.05 21.08
N PHE A 493 6.31 -11.37 21.26
CA PHE A 493 5.06 -11.99 21.72
C PHE A 493 5.13 -12.58 23.13
N GLY A 494 6.34 -12.69 23.71
CA GLY A 494 6.59 -13.30 25.02
C GLY A 494 6.70 -14.83 24.97
N ASP A 495 7.25 -15.40 26.02
CA ASP A 495 7.54 -16.84 26.13
C ASP A 495 6.29 -17.70 26.02
N GLY A 496 6.37 -18.75 25.18
CA GLY A 496 5.37 -19.82 25.07
C GLY A 496 3.99 -19.41 24.59
N LYS A 497 3.80 -18.16 24.15
CA LYS A 497 2.50 -17.66 23.66
C LYS A 497 2.37 -17.86 22.15
N LYS A 498 1.17 -18.25 21.71
CA LYS A 498 0.82 -18.15 20.31
C LYS A 498 0.90 -16.69 19.91
N ALA A 499 1.60 -16.39 18.81
CA ALA A 499 1.63 -15.04 18.25
C ALA A 499 0.20 -14.59 17.94
N THR A 500 -0.20 -13.47 18.51
CA THR A 500 -1.48 -12.82 18.28
C THR A 500 -1.22 -11.34 18.01
N GLY A 501 -2.00 -10.74 17.14
CA GLY A 501 -1.79 -9.34 16.79
C GLY A 501 -0.66 -9.13 15.79
N ASP A 502 -0.44 -10.09 14.88
CA ASP A 502 0.65 -10.07 13.90
C ASP A 502 0.15 -10.18 12.44
N THR A 503 -1.09 -9.78 12.22
CA THR A 503 -1.68 -9.79 10.88
C THR A 503 -1.43 -8.50 10.12
N MET A 504 -1.24 -8.66 8.82
CA MET A 504 -1.16 -7.59 7.83
C MET A 504 -2.19 -7.88 6.75
N GLU A 505 -2.93 -6.87 6.32
CA GLU A 505 -3.94 -7.00 5.28
C GLU A 505 -3.84 -5.82 4.30
N VAL A 506 -3.83 -6.13 3.01
CA VAL A 506 -3.94 -5.17 1.91
C VAL A 506 -5.22 -5.48 1.16
N SER A 507 -6.05 -4.49 0.92
CA SER A 507 -7.22 -4.62 0.05
C SER A 507 -7.27 -3.50 -0.97
N LEU A 508 -7.63 -3.86 -2.22
CA LEU A 508 -7.88 -2.93 -3.30
C LEU A 508 -9.33 -3.11 -3.76
N THR A 509 -10.08 -2.02 -3.80
CA THR A 509 -11.44 -1.99 -4.32
C THR A 509 -11.57 -0.92 -5.39
N GLY A 510 -12.36 -1.19 -6.42
CA GLY A 510 -12.70 -0.26 -7.48
C GLY A 510 -14.13 0.28 -7.33
N GLY A 511 -14.69 0.79 -8.41
CA GLY A 511 -16.01 1.38 -8.45
C GLY A 511 -15.94 2.89 -8.71
N LYS A 512 -16.70 3.70 -7.97
CA LYS A 512 -16.64 5.17 -8.10
C LYS A 512 -15.29 5.77 -7.69
N GLU A 513 -14.55 5.06 -6.86
CA GLU A 513 -13.20 5.40 -6.44
C GLU A 513 -12.36 4.13 -6.37
N LEU A 514 -11.06 4.27 -6.61
CA LEU A 514 -10.08 3.27 -6.27
C LEU A 514 -9.70 3.45 -4.81
N ARG A 515 -9.82 2.41 -4.02
CA ARG A 515 -9.43 2.42 -2.61
C ARG A 515 -8.41 1.35 -2.33
N LEU A 516 -7.23 1.76 -1.90
CA LEU A 516 -6.19 0.88 -1.37
C LEU A 516 -6.15 1.05 0.15
N LYS A 517 -6.48 -0.01 0.86
CA LYS A 517 -6.43 -0.02 2.33
C LYS A 517 -5.38 -1.01 2.80
N LEU A 518 -4.42 -0.53 3.57
CA LEU A 518 -3.45 -1.32 4.32
C LEU A 518 -3.84 -1.28 5.80
N THR A 519 -4.03 -2.43 6.40
CA THR A 519 -4.22 -2.57 7.85
C THR A 519 -3.14 -3.49 8.38
N THR A 520 -2.36 -3.02 9.34
CA THR A 520 -1.26 -3.79 9.94
C THR A 520 -1.36 -3.70 11.44
N GLN A 521 -1.23 -4.82 12.12
CA GLN A 521 -1.12 -4.81 13.58
C GLN A 521 0.30 -4.40 13.98
N GLY A 522 0.43 -3.62 15.08
CA GLY A 522 1.71 -3.06 15.51
C GLY A 522 2.76 -4.13 15.82
N LYS A 523 2.34 -5.25 16.41
CA LYS A 523 3.23 -6.41 16.64
C LYS A 523 3.75 -7.03 15.36
N ALA A 524 2.99 -7.00 14.25
CA ALA A 524 3.48 -7.46 12.96
C ALA A 524 4.64 -6.61 12.46
N VAL A 525 4.50 -5.28 12.54
CA VAL A 525 5.56 -4.32 12.15
C VAL A 525 6.77 -4.49 13.05
N LYS A 526 6.55 -4.57 14.38
CA LYS A 526 7.62 -4.78 15.36
C LYS A 526 8.40 -6.07 15.08
N PHE A 527 7.69 -7.17 14.81
CA PHE A 527 8.32 -8.46 14.50
C PHE A 527 9.24 -8.36 13.27
N LEU A 528 8.77 -7.74 12.20
CA LEU A 528 9.56 -7.55 10.98
C LEU A 528 10.76 -6.62 11.21
N ALA A 529 10.57 -5.53 11.97
CA ALA A 529 11.65 -4.59 12.29
C ALA A 529 12.75 -5.25 13.15
N VAL A 530 12.39 -6.00 14.18
CA VAL A 530 13.35 -6.73 15.03
C VAL A 530 14.06 -7.82 14.21
N LEU A 531 13.33 -8.55 13.37
CA LEU A 531 13.91 -9.58 12.51
C LEU A 531 14.95 -9.00 11.55
N ASP A 532 14.67 -7.86 10.92
CA ASP A 532 15.64 -7.16 10.04
C ASP A 532 16.89 -6.71 10.81
N GLN A 533 16.73 -6.19 12.02
CA GLN A 533 17.85 -5.78 12.86
C GLN A 533 18.73 -6.97 13.29
N GLU A 534 18.12 -8.06 13.74
CA GLU A 534 18.84 -9.24 14.21
C GLU A 534 19.51 -10.01 13.05
N SER A 535 18.90 -10.02 11.86
CA SER A 535 19.48 -10.66 10.67
C SER A 535 20.74 -9.97 10.13
N LYS A 536 20.98 -8.72 10.53
CA LYS A 536 22.15 -7.91 10.14
C LYS A 536 23.33 -8.00 11.13
N LYS A 537 23.11 -8.60 12.30
CA LYS A 537 24.16 -8.90 13.29
C LYS A 537 24.87 -10.20 12.94
#